data_813ed0efe6ff197c8c65ef54193ac125
#
_entry.id   813ed0efe6ff197c8c65ef54193ac125
#
_cell.length_a   1.000
_cell.length_b   1.000
_cell.length_c   1.000
_cell.angle_alpha   90.00
_cell.angle_beta   90.00
_cell.angle_gamma   90.00
#
_symmetry.space_group_name_H-M   'P 1'
#
loop_
_entity.id
_entity.type
_entity.pdbx_description
1 polymer ?
#
loop_
_entity_poly.entity_id
_entity_poly.type
_entity_poly.pdbx_seq_one_letter_code
_entity_poly.pdbx_strand_id
1 'polypeptide(L)'
;ISKVDMNYIEKKKMAFGPMKRADFFIKEGDELFFGNNKIMILDTPGHSKGSLSFLIEGTLFSGDVLFQNSIGRTDLPGGDFDELIESIKTKLFPLPDKTQVMPGHGPQTTMGMEKSFNSYLR
;
A
#
# COMPACT_ATOMS: atom_id res chain seq x y z
N ILE A 1 0.65 -12.17 -5.08
CA ILE A 1 -0.49 -11.27 -5.22
C ILE A 1 -1.72 -12.04 -5.68
N SER A 2 -2.89 -11.68 -5.23
CA SER A 2 -4.10 -12.28 -5.71
C SER A 2 -4.51 -11.70 -7.06
N LYS A 3 -5.27 -12.50 -7.83
CA LYS A 3 -5.74 -12.05 -9.14
C LYS A 3 -6.69 -10.85 -9.07
N VAL A 4 -7.36 -10.65 -7.95
CA VAL A 4 -8.29 -9.53 -7.81
C VAL A 4 -7.59 -8.17 -7.84
N ASP A 5 -6.29 -8.13 -7.59
CA ASP A 5 -5.52 -6.89 -7.60
C ASP A 5 -4.66 -6.71 -8.86
N MET A 6 -4.88 -7.48 -9.91
CA MET A 6 -4.10 -7.37 -11.14
C MET A 6 -4.19 -5.97 -11.75
N ASN A 7 -5.38 -5.36 -11.73
CA ASN A 7 -5.53 -3.99 -12.24
C ASN A 7 -4.74 -2.99 -11.44
N TYR A 8 -4.66 -3.18 -10.12
CA TYR A 8 -3.86 -2.34 -9.26
C TYR A 8 -2.37 -2.47 -9.61
N ILE A 9 -1.90 -3.68 -9.79
CA ILE A 9 -0.51 -3.94 -10.19
C ILE A 9 -0.20 -3.32 -11.54
N GLU A 10 -1.10 -3.40 -12.50
CA GLU A 10 -0.89 -2.79 -13.81
C GLU A 10 -0.78 -1.27 -13.73
N LYS A 11 -1.55 -0.62 -12.84
CA LYS A 11 -1.40 0.82 -12.59
C LYS A 11 -0.04 1.14 -11.98
N LYS A 12 0.43 0.35 -11.05
CA LYS A 12 1.76 0.52 -10.46
C LYS A 12 2.87 0.30 -11.47
N LYS A 13 2.66 -0.60 -12.40
CA LYS A 13 3.56 -0.85 -13.50
C LYS A 13 3.84 0.42 -14.31
N MET A 14 2.86 1.26 -14.52
CA MET A 14 3.03 2.55 -15.18
C MET A 14 3.99 3.46 -14.42
N ALA A 15 3.97 3.38 -13.08
CA ALA A 15 4.84 4.20 -12.24
C ALA A 15 6.27 3.66 -12.19
N PHE A 16 6.46 2.35 -12.29
CA PHE A 16 7.76 1.70 -12.11
C PHE A 16 8.43 1.26 -13.41
N GLY A 17 7.79 1.44 -14.54
CA GLY A 17 8.32 1.02 -15.82
C GLY A 17 7.65 -0.27 -16.32
N PRO A 18 8.02 -0.69 -17.52
CA PRO A 18 7.36 -1.83 -18.15
C PRO A 18 7.69 -3.15 -17.44
N MET A 19 6.64 -3.91 -17.16
CA MET A 19 6.75 -5.26 -16.62
C MET A 19 5.65 -6.08 -17.24
N LYS A 20 5.94 -7.33 -17.58
CA LYS A 20 4.95 -8.20 -18.19
C LYS A 20 3.97 -8.70 -17.14
N ARG A 21 2.68 -8.56 -17.41
CA ARG A 21 1.64 -8.99 -16.49
C ARG A 21 1.79 -10.45 -16.08
N ALA A 22 2.14 -11.31 -17.01
CA ALA A 22 2.29 -12.75 -16.76
C ALA A 22 3.46 -13.07 -15.82
N ASP A 23 4.38 -12.14 -15.63
CA ASP A 23 5.56 -12.33 -14.78
C ASP A 23 5.27 -12.07 -13.30
N PHE A 24 4.03 -11.71 -12.96
CA PHE A 24 3.74 -11.19 -11.65
C PHE A 24 2.76 -11.97 -10.83
N PHE A 25 3.27 -12.62 -9.82
CA PHE A 25 2.52 -12.98 -8.62
C PHE A 25 3.44 -12.63 -7.45
N ILE A 26 3.29 -11.42 -6.92
CA ILE A 26 4.15 -10.91 -5.86
C ILE A 26 3.46 -10.99 -4.52
N LYS A 27 4.27 -11.14 -3.48
CA LYS A 27 3.80 -11.23 -2.10
C LYS A 27 4.80 -10.56 -1.18
N GLU A 28 4.41 -10.32 0.06
CA GLU A 28 5.30 -9.78 1.08
C GLU A 28 6.53 -10.70 1.22
N GLY A 29 7.69 -10.07 1.29
CA GLY A 29 8.96 -10.78 1.36
C GLY A 29 9.64 -10.97 0.01
N ASP A 30 8.93 -10.79 -1.09
CA ASP A 30 9.54 -10.84 -2.41
C ASP A 30 10.44 -9.62 -2.60
N GLU A 31 11.55 -9.83 -3.32
CA GLU A 31 12.48 -8.75 -3.62
C GLU A 31 12.27 -8.28 -5.05
N LEU A 32 11.98 -6.99 -5.19
CA LEU A 32 11.89 -6.33 -6.48
C LEU A 32 12.85 -5.15 -6.51
N PHE A 33 13.25 -4.75 -7.71
CA PHE A 33 14.12 -3.60 -7.88
C PHE A 33 13.59 -2.71 -8.99
N PHE A 34 13.72 -1.41 -8.78
CA PHE A 34 13.51 -0.39 -9.81
C PHE A 34 14.82 0.34 -9.97
N GLY A 35 15.56 0.02 -11.05
CA GLY A 35 16.94 0.46 -11.16
C GLY A 35 17.78 -0.16 -10.05
N ASN A 36 18.43 0.68 -9.25
CA ASN A 36 19.21 0.27 -8.09
C ASN A 36 18.41 0.27 -6.79
N ASN A 37 17.12 0.64 -6.84
CA ASN A 37 16.29 0.80 -5.65
C ASN A 37 15.55 -0.48 -5.34
N LYS A 38 15.69 -0.94 -4.10
CA LYS A 38 14.96 -2.10 -3.61
C LYS A 38 13.53 -1.69 -3.26
N ILE A 39 12.57 -2.48 -3.73
CA ILE A 39 11.16 -2.29 -3.41
C ILE A 39 10.79 -3.32 -2.35
N MET A 40 10.34 -2.84 -1.17
CA MET A 40 9.79 -3.70 -0.13
C MET A 40 8.29 -3.83 -0.33
N ILE A 41 7.80 -5.05 -0.27
CA ILE A 41 6.39 -5.36 -0.46
C ILE A 41 5.78 -5.67 0.88
N LEU A 42 4.72 -4.94 1.24
CA LEU A 42 3.99 -5.11 2.49
C LEU A 42 2.58 -5.58 2.20
N ASP A 43 2.17 -6.65 2.86
CA ASP A 43 0.83 -7.19 2.73
C ASP A 43 -0.12 -6.34 3.58
N THR A 44 -1.06 -5.66 2.93
CA THR A 44 -1.98 -4.73 3.60
C THR A 44 -3.43 -5.01 3.21
N PRO A 45 -3.95 -6.19 3.59
CA PRO A 45 -5.33 -6.55 3.27
C PRO A 45 -6.34 -5.73 4.06
N GLY A 46 -7.57 -5.70 3.57
CA GLY A 46 -8.69 -5.03 4.22
C GLY A 46 -9.55 -4.23 3.26
N HIS A 47 -8.92 -3.44 2.38
CA HIS A 47 -9.63 -2.86 1.24
C HIS A 47 -9.98 -3.97 0.25
N SER A 48 -9.01 -4.83 -0.03
CA SER A 48 -9.24 -6.12 -0.69
C SER A 48 -8.28 -7.13 -0.08
N LYS A 49 -8.51 -8.42 -0.31
CA LYS A 49 -7.68 -9.48 0.27
C LYS A 49 -6.28 -9.51 -0.31
N GLY A 50 -6.10 -9.03 -1.52
CA GLY A 50 -4.80 -9.00 -2.18
C GLY A 50 -4.14 -7.64 -2.19
N SER A 51 -4.60 -6.69 -1.38
CA SER A 51 -4.03 -5.35 -1.33
C SER A 51 -2.59 -5.38 -0.83
N LEU A 52 -1.72 -4.67 -1.55
CA LEU A 52 -0.30 -4.56 -1.22
C LEU A 52 0.09 -3.08 -1.16
N SER A 53 1.09 -2.80 -0.33
CA SER A 53 1.74 -1.49 -0.30
C SER A 53 3.22 -1.67 -0.64
N PHE A 54 3.81 -0.68 -1.28
CA PHE A 54 5.20 -0.74 -1.74
C PHE A 54 6.01 0.37 -1.11
N LEU A 55 7.15 0.02 -0.53
CA LEU A 55 8.06 0.98 0.08
C LEU A 55 9.35 1.06 -0.74
N ILE A 56 9.70 2.27 -1.19
CA ILE A 56 10.90 2.55 -1.96
C ILE A 56 11.57 3.78 -1.38
N GLU A 57 12.75 3.63 -0.81
CA GLU A 57 13.58 4.76 -0.34
C GLU A 57 12.80 5.80 0.47
N GLY A 58 12.08 5.36 1.50
CA GLY A 58 11.36 6.27 2.37
C GLY A 58 10.04 6.80 1.82
N THR A 59 9.58 6.27 0.69
CA THR A 59 8.28 6.59 0.12
C THR A 59 7.41 5.35 0.06
N LEU A 60 6.23 5.43 0.67
CA LEU A 60 5.25 4.36 0.70
C LEU A 60 4.19 4.62 -0.36
N PHE A 61 4.01 3.68 -1.25
CA PHE A 61 2.91 3.70 -2.23
C PHE A 61 1.80 2.85 -1.66
N SER A 62 0.82 3.50 -1.07
CA SER A 62 -0.22 2.83 -0.27
C SER A 62 -1.47 2.46 -1.07
N GLY A 63 -1.54 2.84 -2.35
CA GLY A 63 -2.69 2.52 -3.17
C GLY A 63 -4.00 2.97 -2.54
N ASP A 64 -4.91 2.03 -2.38
CA ASP A 64 -6.22 2.28 -1.78
C ASP A 64 -6.30 1.86 -0.30
N VAL A 65 -5.16 1.81 0.39
CA VAL A 65 -5.08 1.40 1.79
C VAL A 65 -5.13 2.60 2.73
N LEU A 66 -4.25 3.58 2.54
CA LEU A 66 -4.11 4.72 3.44
C LEU A 66 -4.10 6.02 2.64
N PHE A 67 -4.91 6.97 3.08
CA PHE A 67 -5.03 8.30 2.48
C PHE A 67 -4.82 9.37 3.55
N GLN A 68 -4.66 10.61 3.12
CA GLN A 68 -4.60 11.72 4.05
C GLN A 68 -5.92 11.80 4.84
N ASN A 69 -5.84 11.63 6.15
CA ASN A 69 -6.97 11.66 7.08
C ASN A 69 -8.05 10.62 6.78
N SER A 70 -7.73 9.57 6.05
CA SER A 70 -8.71 8.54 5.68
C SER A 70 -8.05 7.19 5.45
N ILE A 71 -8.88 6.18 5.25
CA ILE A 71 -8.43 4.82 4.88
C ILE A 71 -9.26 4.34 3.70
N GLY A 72 -8.83 3.26 3.07
CA GLY A 72 -9.56 2.68 1.97
C GLY A 72 -10.95 2.18 2.41
N ARG A 73 -11.88 2.15 1.48
CA ARG A 73 -13.22 1.63 1.78
C ARG A 73 -13.16 0.12 1.99
N THR A 74 -14.03 -0.38 2.84
CA THR A 74 -14.06 -1.80 3.22
C THR A 74 -15.43 -2.44 3.02
N ASP A 75 -16.35 -1.72 2.39
CA ASP A 75 -17.76 -2.10 2.24
C ASP A 75 -18.05 -2.89 0.96
N LEU A 76 -17.03 -3.16 0.15
CA LEU A 76 -17.17 -3.98 -1.06
C LEU A 76 -16.81 -5.44 -0.75
N PRO A 77 -17.24 -6.40 -1.60
CA PRO A 77 -16.89 -7.80 -1.41
C PRO A 77 -15.39 -8.00 -1.26
N GLY A 78 -14.97 -8.73 -0.24
CA GLY A 78 -13.56 -8.92 0.09
C GLY A 78 -12.99 -7.87 1.02
N GLY A 79 -13.71 -6.78 1.30
CA GLY A 79 -13.30 -5.75 2.25
C GLY A 79 -13.58 -6.14 3.69
N ASP A 80 -12.73 -5.66 4.61
CA ASP A 80 -12.86 -5.93 6.05
C ASP A 80 -12.22 -4.77 6.81
N PHE A 81 -13.05 -4.01 7.54
CA PHE A 81 -12.60 -2.82 8.26
C PHE A 81 -11.55 -3.16 9.31
N ASP A 82 -11.80 -4.16 10.15
CA ASP A 82 -10.87 -4.52 11.23
C ASP A 82 -9.55 -5.02 10.66
N GLU A 83 -9.60 -5.78 9.59
CA GLU A 83 -8.41 -6.27 8.90
C GLU A 83 -7.58 -5.12 8.34
N LEU A 84 -8.23 -4.11 7.74
CA LEU A 84 -7.52 -2.95 7.21
C LEU A 84 -6.85 -2.15 8.32
N ILE A 85 -7.54 -1.90 9.41
CA ILE A 85 -6.98 -1.19 10.57
C ILE A 85 -5.78 -1.96 11.11
N GLU A 86 -5.89 -3.27 11.27
CA GLU A 86 -4.78 -4.09 11.75
C GLU A 86 -3.59 -4.05 10.79
N SER A 87 -3.84 -4.15 9.49
CA SER A 87 -2.78 -4.07 8.48
C SER A 87 -2.01 -2.75 8.59
N ILE A 88 -2.71 -1.63 8.70
CA ILE A 88 -2.08 -0.32 8.81
C ILE A 88 -1.25 -0.25 10.09
N LYS A 89 -1.80 -0.67 11.22
CA LYS A 89 -1.12 -0.58 12.51
C LYS A 89 0.07 -1.52 12.63
N THR A 90 0.00 -2.72 12.06
CA THR A 90 1.08 -3.69 12.18
C THR A 90 2.13 -3.57 11.09
N LYS A 91 1.77 -3.13 9.91
CA LYS A 91 2.67 -3.08 8.76
C LYS A 91 3.18 -1.68 8.43
N LEU A 92 2.36 -0.66 8.62
CA LEU A 92 2.73 0.70 8.22
C LEU A 92 3.19 1.57 9.39
N PHE A 93 2.56 1.47 10.54
CA PHE A 93 2.94 2.28 11.70
C PHE A 93 4.38 2.06 12.18
N PRO A 94 5.01 0.88 12.03
CA PRO A 94 6.42 0.72 12.36
C PRO A 94 7.37 1.52 11.47
N LEU A 95 6.90 2.02 10.33
CA LEU A 95 7.72 2.84 9.45
C LEU A 95 8.01 4.20 10.09
N PRO A 96 9.17 4.82 9.77
CA PRO A 96 9.49 6.14 10.33
C PRO A 96 8.42 7.18 10.04
N ASP A 97 8.23 8.12 10.98
CA ASP A 97 7.23 9.17 10.83
C ASP A 97 7.47 10.05 9.61
N LYS A 98 8.72 10.19 9.17
CA LYS A 98 9.08 10.97 7.99
C LYS A 98 8.78 10.26 6.67
N THR A 99 8.35 8.99 6.71
CA THR A 99 8.02 8.25 5.50
C THR A 99 6.94 8.99 4.71
N GLN A 100 7.23 9.29 3.46
CA GLN A 100 6.26 9.90 2.56
C GLN A 100 5.21 8.88 2.17
N VAL A 101 3.95 9.26 2.17
CA VAL A 101 2.85 8.37 1.76
C VAL A 101 2.24 8.92 0.48
N MET A 102 2.30 8.13 -0.58
CA MET A 102 1.70 8.47 -1.87
C MET A 102 0.56 7.51 -2.13
N PRO A 103 -0.69 7.94 -1.88
CA PRO A 103 -1.85 7.08 -2.11
C PRO A 103 -2.19 6.96 -3.60
N GLY A 104 -3.09 6.05 -3.92
CA GLY A 104 -3.57 5.88 -5.29
C GLY A 104 -4.32 7.10 -5.81
N HIS A 105 -4.94 7.87 -4.92
CA HIS A 105 -5.58 9.14 -5.23
C HIS A 105 -5.63 9.98 -3.96
N GLY A 106 -5.86 11.27 -4.15
CA GLY A 106 -5.79 12.22 -3.04
C GLY A 106 -4.37 12.73 -2.81
N PRO A 107 -4.19 13.63 -1.86
CA PRO A 107 -2.91 14.28 -1.64
C PRO A 107 -1.89 13.37 -0.95
N GLN A 108 -0.62 13.69 -1.18
CA GLN A 108 0.51 13.08 -0.49
C GLN A 108 0.47 13.47 0.99
N THR A 109 0.90 12.56 1.86
CA THR A 109 0.99 12.80 3.29
C THR A 109 2.25 12.14 3.85
N THR A 110 2.38 12.09 5.18
CA THR A 110 3.47 11.36 5.85
C THR A 110 2.90 10.39 6.87
N MET A 111 3.70 9.39 7.23
CA MET A 111 3.27 8.42 8.25
C MET A 111 3.02 9.11 9.59
N GLY A 112 3.87 10.06 9.97
CA GLY A 112 3.68 10.81 11.22
C GLY A 112 2.38 11.59 11.27
N MET A 113 1.98 12.21 10.18
CA MET A 113 0.71 12.93 10.09
C MET A 113 -0.48 11.98 10.28
N GLU A 114 -0.42 10.81 9.68
CA GLU A 114 -1.53 9.84 9.78
C GLU A 114 -1.61 9.23 11.17
N LYS A 115 -0.48 8.96 11.82
CA LYS A 115 -0.48 8.50 13.21
C LYS A 115 -1.11 9.52 14.15
N SER A 116 -0.86 10.81 13.89
CA SER A 116 -1.31 11.88 14.78
C SER A 116 -2.74 12.35 14.51
N PHE A 117 -3.15 12.39 13.25
CA PHE A 117 -4.37 13.09 12.85
C PHE A 117 -5.43 12.24 12.15
N ASN A 118 -5.10 11.01 11.77
CA ASN A 118 -6.09 10.16 11.09
C ASN A 118 -7.05 9.56 12.13
N SER A 119 -8.29 10.02 12.12
CA SER A 119 -9.27 9.62 13.12
C SER A 119 -9.66 8.14 13.04
N TYR A 120 -9.50 7.49 11.89
CA TYR A 120 -9.78 6.07 11.75
C TYR A 120 -8.75 5.20 12.48
N LEU A 121 -7.58 5.74 12.77
CA LEU A 121 -6.44 4.98 13.31
C LEU A 121 -6.15 5.29 14.78
N ARG A 122 -7.00 6.04 15.41
CA ARG A 122 -6.87 6.36 16.84
C ARG A 122 -7.42 5.27 17.73
#